data_4d33a3b8f1b0549389c076a179a20329
#
_entry.id   4d33a3b8f1b0549389c076a179a20329
#
_cell.length_a   1.000
_cell.length_b   1.000
_cell.length_c   1.000
_cell.angle_alpha   90.00
_cell.angle_beta   90.00
_cell.angle_gamma   90.00
#
_symmetry.space_group_name_H-M   'P 1'
#
loop_
_entity.id
_entity.type
_entity.pdbx_description
1 polymer ?
#
loop_
_entity_poly.entity_id
_entity_poly.type
_entity_poly.pdbx_seq_one_letter_code
_entity_poly.pdbx_strand_id
1 'polypeptide(L)'
;MRPAAISVILPAYRASSVVATTVARIRSAMPGKEVEIIVVDDGSGDDTDLAASRAGADQVIKLQENRGKGAAVRAGMLNAVGSHFVFTDVDLAYDPSQIPALIDALESGADVALGSRRHPHSSEITSAPALRERGSRIFNQFTRLVLRSSYLDTQCGLKGFTADAAHAIFTRTKVDGFAFDVEVLHLAEKLSLKTTEVPVILDHIEQTTVRFIPQATRMLWDVLKIRMWSALGRYPDLTLRRG
;
A
#
# COMPACT_ATOMS: atom_id res chain seq x y z
N MET A 1 6.90 25.53 -12.16
CA MET A 1 6.45 24.35 -11.41
C MET A 1 7.37 23.21 -11.84
N ARG A 2 7.99 22.50 -10.91
CA ARG A 2 8.64 21.21 -11.25
C ARG A 2 7.56 20.25 -11.72
N PRO A 3 7.80 19.40 -12.73
CA PRO A 3 6.85 18.37 -13.10
C PRO A 3 6.53 17.52 -11.86
N ALA A 4 5.29 17.07 -11.76
CA ALA A 4 4.85 16.27 -10.61
C ALA A 4 5.69 15.00 -10.53
N ALA A 5 6.60 14.94 -9.56
CA ALA A 5 7.41 13.76 -9.30
C ALA A 5 6.55 12.69 -8.62
N ILE A 6 6.72 11.45 -9.04
CA ILE A 6 6.02 10.30 -8.47
C ILE A 6 7.00 9.53 -7.60
N SER A 7 6.65 9.28 -6.33
CA SER A 7 7.41 8.38 -5.47
C SER A 7 6.72 7.02 -5.41
N VAL A 8 7.43 5.95 -5.77
CA VAL A 8 6.93 4.57 -5.70
C VAL A 8 7.62 3.85 -4.54
N ILE A 9 6.83 3.42 -3.58
CA ILE A 9 7.28 2.77 -2.35
C ILE A 9 7.11 1.26 -2.48
N LEU A 10 8.21 0.52 -2.26
CA LEU A 10 8.30 -0.93 -2.35
C LEU A 10 8.67 -1.52 -0.98
N PRO A 11 7.70 -1.97 -0.17
CA PRO A 11 8.01 -2.75 1.02
C PRO A 11 8.57 -4.10 0.59
N ALA A 12 9.75 -4.46 1.10
CA ALA A 12 10.47 -5.67 0.73
C ALA A 12 10.91 -6.45 1.97
N TYR A 13 10.72 -7.76 1.98
CA TYR A 13 11.24 -8.66 3.00
C TYR A 13 11.68 -9.96 2.35
N ARG A 14 12.98 -10.29 2.44
CA ARG A 14 13.62 -11.44 1.78
C ARG A 14 13.31 -11.48 0.28
N ALA A 15 13.53 -10.35 -0.37
CA ALA A 15 13.18 -10.11 -1.77
C ALA A 15 14.41 -9.95 -2.68
N SER A 16 15.59 -10.36 -2.24
CA SER A 16 16.85 -10.20 -2.99
C SER A 16 16.81 -10.76 -4.41
N SER A 17 16.00 -11.81 -4.65
CA SER A 17 15.86 -12.43 -5.98
C SER A 17 14.94 -11.69 -6.94
N VAL A 18 14.03 -10.84 -6.44
CA VAL A 18 12.97 -10.21 -7.27
C VAL A 18 13.09 -8.70 -7.33
N VAL A 19 13.65 -8.04 -6.32
CA VAL A 19 13.68 -6.57 -6.20
C VAL A 19 14.31 -5.87 -7.41
N ALA A 20 15.35 -6.44 -7.99
CA ALA A 20 16.01 -5.86 -9.16
C ALA A 20 15.09 -5.82 -10.39
N THR A 21 14.37 -6.90 -10.66
CA THR A 21 13.39 -6.97 -11.74
C THR A 21 12.24 -5.99 -11.49
N THR A 22 11.80 -5.86 -10.24
CA THR A 22 10.73 -4.96 -9.83
C THR A 22 11.10 -3.51 -10.11
N VAL A 23 12.28 -3.06 -9.68
CA VAL A 23 12.79 -1.70 -9.94
C VAL A 23 12.85 -1.41 -11.45
N ALA A 24 13.39 -2.34 -12.24
CA ALA A 24 13.49 -2.19 -13.69
C ALA A 24 12.10 -2.09 -14.35
N ARG A 25 11.14 -2.93 -13.96
CA ARG A 25 9.77 -2.91 -14.51
C ARG A 25 9.04 -1.60 -14.19
N ILE A 26 9.19 -1.07 -12.98
CA ILE A 26 8.59 0.21 -12.59
C ILE A 26 9.16 1.35 -13.44
N ARG A 27 10.48 1.42 -13.61
CA ARG A 27 11.11 2.41 -14.49
C ARG A 27 10.58 2.33 -15.92
N SER A 28 10.47 1.12 -16.46
CA SER A 28 10.00 0.88 -17.83
C SER A 28 8.52 1.22 -18.03
N ALA A 29 7.70 1.11 -16.99
CA ALA A 29 6.27 1.40 -17.06
C ALA A 29 5.93 2.89 -17.12
N MET A 30 6.87 3.77 -16.78
CA MET A 30 6.65 5.22 -16.70
C MET A 30 7.71 6.01 -17.51
N PRO A 31 7.80 5.78 -18.83
CA PRO A 31 8.81 6.45 -19.67
C PRO A 31 8.59 7.97 -19.66
N GLY A 32 9.67 8.72 -19.51
CA GLY A 32 9.64 10.20 -19.53
C GLY A 32 9.05 10.87 -18.29
N LYS A 33 8.61 10.11 -17.30
CA LYS A 33 8.18 10.65 -16.00
C LYS A 33 9.34 10.63 -15.00
N GLU A 34 9.42 11.66 -14.15
CA GLU A 34 10.37 11.69 -13.04
C GLU A 34 9.80 10.79 -11.92
N VAL A 35 10.44 9.63 -11.71
CA VAL A 35 10.00 8.62 -10.74
C VAL A 35 11.11 8.39 -9.72
N GLU A 36 10.78 8.61 -8.45
CA GLU A 36 11.58 8.19 -7.30
C GLU A 36 11.14 6.79 -6.87
N ILE A 37 12.05 5.84 -6.78
CA ILE A 37 11.78 4.48 -6.29
C ILE A 37 12.44 4.32 -4.93
N ILE A 38 11.61 4.10 -3.90
CA ILE A 38 12.02 3.89 -2.51
C ILE A 38 11.79 2.43 -2.15
N VAL A 39 12.84 1.66 -1.95
CA VAL A 39 12.75 0.29 -1.44
C VAL A 39 12.95 0.32 0.07
N VAL A 40 12.01 -0.27 0.80
CA VAL A 40 12.09 -0.40 2.26
C VAL A 40 12.29 -1.86 2.61
N ASP A 41 13.52 -2.21 2.98
CA ASP A 41 13.88 -3.54 3.49
C ASP A 41 13.44 -3.68 4.94
N ASP A 42 12.42 -4.50 5.18
CA ASP A 42 11.83 -4.74 6.50
C ASP A 42 12.68 -5.74 7.33
N GLY A 43 13.96 -5.40 7.51
CA GLY A 43 14.88 -6.18 8.33
C GLY A 43 15.18 -7.58 7.78
N SER A 44 15.39 -7.70 6.47
CA SER A 44 15.75 -8.96 5.83
C SER A 44 17.15 -9.44 6.30
N GLY A 45 17.29 -10.74 6.46
CA GLY A 45 18.59 -11.36 6.73
C GLY A 45 19.33 -11.79 5.47
N ASP A 46 18.91 -11.29 4.31
CA ASP A 46 19.51 -11.53 3.00
C ASP A 46 20.01 -10.21 2.36
N ASP A 47 20.48 -10.26 1.12
CA ASP A 47 21.02 -9.11 0.40
C ASP A 47 19.92 -8.24 -0.28
N THR A 48 18.70 -8.17 0.26
CA THR A 48 17.58 -7.40 -0.33
C THR A 48 17.96 -5.94 -0.51
N ASP A 49 18.52 -5.27 0.51
CA ASP A 49 18.95 -3.88 0.46
C ASP A 49 20.07 -3.63 -0.57
N LEU A 50 21.05 -4.52 -0.63
CA LEU A 50 22.14 -4.45 -1.59
C LEU A 50 21.64 -4.67 -3.03
N ALA A 51 20.73 -5.61 -3.24
CA ALA A 51 20.14 -5.88 -4.54
C ALA A 51 19.30 -4.67 -5.02
N ALA A 52 18.52 -4.05 -4.14
CA ALA A 52 17.75 -2.84 -4.45
C ALA A 52 18.66 -1.67 -4.85
N SER A 53 19.72 -1.43 -4.10
CA SER A 53 20.70 -0.38 -4.38
C SER A 53 21.39 -0.59 -5.74
N ARG A 54 21.85 -1.82 -6.02
CA ARG A 54 22.47 -2.18 -7.31
C ARG A 54 21.50 -2.07 -8.49
N ALA A 55 20.22 -2.28 -8.25
CA ALA A 55 19.17 -2.12 -9.26
C ALA A 55 18.83 -0.68 -9.60
N GLY A 56 19.40 0.31 -8.90
CA GLY A 56 19.17 1.72 -9.12
C GLY A 56 17.88 2.23 -8.45
N ALA A 57 17.50 1.69 -7.30
CA ALA A 57 16.55 2.36 -6.42
C ALA A 57 17.13 3.71 -5.98
N ASP A 58 16.30 4.77 -5.98
CA ASP A 58 16.78 6.13 -5.62
C ASP A 58 17.04 6.24 -4.12
N GLN A 59 16.26 5.50 -3.33
CA GLN A 59 16.46 5.37 -1.90
C GLN A 59 16.25 3.93 -1.45
N VAL A 60 17.11 3.47 -0.53
CA VAL A 60 16.95 2.19 0.17
C VAL A 60 16.93 2.47 1.67
N ILE A 61 15.81 2.13 2.32
CA ILE A 61 15.63 2.25 3.77
C ILE A 61 15.69 0.85 4.35
N LYS A 62 16.62 0.58 5.27
CA LYS A 62 16.74 -0.70 5.96
C LYS A 62 16.27 -0.57 7.39
N LEU A 63 15.23 -1.33 7.77
CA LEU A 63 14.80 -1.45 9.15
C LEU A 63 15.74 -2.42 9.90
N GLN A 64 15.95 -2.18 11.19
CA GLN A 64 16.86 -3.01 11.99
C GLN A 64 16.34 -4.44 12.20
N GLU A 65 15.01 -4.60 12.21
CA GLU A 65 14.32 -5.89 12.40
C GLU A 65 13.03 -5.92 11.58
N ASN A 66 12.48 -7.11 11.35
CA ASN A 66 11.19 -7.27 10.69
C ASN A 66 10.08 -6.75 11.60
N ARG A 67 9.48 -5.63 11.21
CA ARG A 67 8.36 -4.98 11.91
C ARG A 67 7.03 -5.25 11.23
N GLY A 68 7.04 -5.59 9.96
CA GLY A 68 5.87 -5.87 9.16
C GLY A 68 5.60 -4.85 8.07
N LYS A 69 4.79 -5.25 7.08
CA LYS A 69 4.51 -4.49 5.85
C LYS A 69 4.05 -3.06 6.13
N GLY A 70 3.18 -2.84 7.13
CA GLY A 70 2.69 -1.51 7.48
C GLY A 70 3.81 -0.58 7.98
N ALA A 71 4.76 -1.09 8.76
CA ALA A 71 5.92 -0.32 9.21
C ALA A 71 6.82 0.07 8.03
N ALA A 72 7.06 -0.86 7.10
CA ALA A 72 7.86 -0.61 5.90
C ALA A 72 7.20 0.43 4.99
N VAL A 73 5.90 0.28 4.68
CA VAL A 73 5.16 1.27 3.88
C VAL A 73 5.18 2.64 4.54
N ARG A 74 4.92 2.72 5.85
CA ARG A 74 4.98 3.98 6.61
C ARG A 74 6.35 4.65 6.50
N ALA A 75 7.43 3.88 6.66
CA ALA A 75 8.79 4.42 6.55
C ALA A 75 9.05 5.00 5.16
N GLY A 76 8.65 4.31 4.08
CA GLY A 76 8.78 4.81 2.71
C GLY A 76 7.95 6.05 2.46
N MET A 77 6.67 6.04 2.84
CA MET A 77 5.76 7.17 2.65
C MET A 77 6.21 8.45 3.35
N LEU A 78 6.82 8.34 4.53
CA LEU A 78 7.31 9.50 5.28
C LEU A 78 8.66 10.04 4.78
N ASN A 79 9.36 9.30 3.94
CA ASN A 79 10.64 9.72 3.33
C ASN A 79 10.48 10.12 1.85
N ALA A 80 9.34 9.90 1.24
CA ALA A 80 9.05 10.24 -0.15
C ALA A 80 9.00 11.76 -0.36
N VAL A 81 9.49 12.24 -1.52
CA VAL A 81 9.58 13.66 -1.84
C VAL A 81 8.78 14.09 -3.09
N GLY A 82 8.14 13.14 -3.77
CA GLY A 82 7.26 13.42 -4.91
C GLY A 82 6.01 14.22 -4.54
N SER A 83 5.21 14.56 -5.53
CA SER A 83 3.87 15.15 -5.34
C SER A 83 2.77 14.10 -5.23
N HIS A 84 3.01 12.92 -5.80
CA HIS A 84 2.14 11.75 -5.73
C HIS A 84 2.93 10.53 -5.25
N PHE A 85 2.40 9.81 -4.29
CA PHE A 85 3.00 8.62 -3.71
C PHE A 85 2.19 7.41 -4.07
N VAL A 86 2.86 6.35 -4.49
CA VAL A 86 2.23 5.05 -4.77
C VAL A 86 2.97 3.98 -4.00
N PHE A 87 2.29 3.07 -3.32
CA PHE A 87 2.93 1.84 -2.92
C PHE A 87 2.40 0.66 -3.73
N THR A 88 3.29 -0.27 -4.01
CA THR A 88 2.96 -1.57 -4.60
C THR A 88 3.83 -2.65 -3.97
N ASP A 89 3.36 -3.90 -4.05
CA ASP A 89 4.12 -5.03 -3.54
C ASP A 89 5.34 -5.32 -4.41
N VAL A 90 6.44 -5.75 -3.77
CA VAL A 90 7.71 -6.03 -4.46
C VAL A 90 7.61 -7.20 -5.45
N ASP A 91 6.62 -8.09 -5.30
CA ASP A 91 6.31 -9.20 -6.20
C ASP A 91 5.53 -8.77 -7.46
N LEU A 92 5.08 -7.51 -7.51
CA LEU A 92 4.29 -6.96 -8.61
C LEU A 92 3.06 -7.80 -8.95
N ALA A 93 2.29 -8.20 -7.95
CA ALA A 93 0.99 -8.83 -8.16
C ALA A 93 0.08 -8.01 -9.09
N TYR A 94 0.36 -6.73 -9.21
CA TYR A 94 -0.24 -5.79 -10.16
C TYR A 94 0.86 -5.25 -11.08
N ASP A 95 0.66 -5.34 -12.40
CA ASP A 95 1.62 -4.80 -13.36
C ASP A 95 1.81 -3.28 -13.14
N PRO A 96 3.05 -2.78 -13.13
CA PRO A 96 3.34 -1.36 -12.94
C PRO A 96 2.71 -0.42 -13.98
N SER A 97 2.32 -0.93 -15.15
CA SER A 97 1.58 -0.15 -16.15
C SER A 97 0.22 0.35 -15.65
N GLN A 98 -0.26 -0.15 -14.52
CA GLN A 98 -1.49 0.29 -13.88
C GLN A 98 -1.28 1.51 -12.96
N ILE A 99 -0.03 1.85 -12.60
CA ILE A 99 0.30 3.04 -11.77
C ILE A 99 -0.23 4.34 -12.40
N PRO A 100 -0.08 4.61 -13.71
CA PRO A 100 -0.62 5.82 -14.32
C PRO A 100 -2.10 6.05 -14.06
N ALA A 101 -2.94 5.01 -14.04
CA ALA A 101 -4.37 5.17 -13.77
C ALA A 101 -4.67 5.67 -12.33
N LEU A 102 -3.82 5.33 -11.36
CA LEU A 102 -3.93 5.89 -10.01
C LEU A 102 -3.52 7.36 -10.00
N ILE A 103 -2.44 7.71 -10.71
CA ILE A 103 -1.98 9.10 -10.82
C ILE A 103 -3.06 9.95 -11.49
N ASP A 104 -3.66 9.48 -12.59
CA ASP A 104 -4.75 10.20 -13.28
C ASP A 104 -5.95 10.45 -12.35
N ALA A 105 -6.29 9.49 -11.47
CA ALA A 105 -7.34 9.68 -10.47
C ALA A 105 -6.97 10.75 -9.43
N LEU A 106 -5.70 10.80 -8.99
CA LEU A 106 -5.21 11.82 -8.06
C LEU A 106 -5.20 13.20 -8.72
N GLU A 107 -4.69 13.31 -9.96
CA GLU A 107 -4.69 14.54 -10.74
C GLU A 107 -6.12 15.04 -11.07
N SER A 108 -7.10 14.13 -11.14
CA SER A 108 -8.52 14.42 -11.29
C SER A 108 -9.19 14.87 -9.98
N GLY A 109 -8.44 15.01 -8.89
CA GLY A 109 -8.88 15.58 -7.63
C GLY A 109 -9.26 14.58 -6.54
N ALA A 110 -8.85 13.32 -6.65
CA ALA A 110 -8.85 12.40 -5.52
C ALA A 110 -7.65 12.68 -4.61
N ASP A 111 -7.82 12.53 -3.30
CA ASP A 111 -6.72 12.56 -2.34
C ASP A 111 -6.06 11.18 -2.21
N VAL A 112 -6.87 10.12 -2.41
CA VAL A 112 -6.45 8.71 -2.33
C VAL A 112 -7.04 7.94 -3.50
N ALA A 113 -6.21 7.22 -4.24
CA ALA A 113 -6.59 6.31 -5.32
C ALA A 113 -6.34 4.86 -4.89
N LEU A 114 -7.39 4.05 -4.84
CA LEU A 114 -7.34 2.67 -4.38
C LEU A 114 -7.47 1.72 -5.56
N GLY A 115 -6.48 0.89 -5.82
CA GLY A 115 -6.71 -0.28 -6.65
C GLY A 115 -7.79 -1.15 -6.01
N SER A 116 -8.75 -1.62 -6.79
CA SER A 116 -9.85 -2.44 -6.28
C SER A 116 -10.08 -3.64 -7.20
N ARG A 117 -9.84 -4.84 -6.69
CA ARG A 117 -10.15 -6.12 -7.38
C ARG A 117 -11.65 -6.35 -7.51
N ARG A 118 -12.45 -5.63 -6.73
CA ARG A 118 -13.91 -5.75 -6.66
C ARG A 118 -14.64 -4.68 -7.45
N HIS A 119 -13.88 -3.82 -8.15
CA HIS A 119 -14.46 -2.86 -9.07
C HIS A 119 -15.10 -3.60 -10.27
N PRO A 120 -16.26 -3.16 -10.80
CA PRO A 120 -16.94 -3.86 -11.90
C PRO A 120 -16.10 -4.07 -13.17
N HIS A 121 -15.11 -3.23 -13.39
CA HIS A 121 -14.19 -3.31 -14.54
C HIS A 121 -12.84 -3.97 -14.22
N SER A 122 -12.69 -4.54 -13.02
CA SER A 122 -11.48 -5.29 -12.65
C SER A 122 -11.52 -6.71 -13.18
N SER A 123 -10.34 -7.26 -13.44
CA SER A 123 -10.19 -8.63 -13.91
C SER A 123 -9.03 -9.35 -13.19
N GLU A 124 -9.07 -10.66 -13.20
CA GLU A 124 -8.03 -11.52 -12.65
C GLU A 124 -7.53 -12.44 -13.76
N ILE A 125 -6.23 -12.41 -14.05
CA ILE A 125 -5.59 -13.33 -15.00
C ILE A 125 -5.38 -14.69 -14.31
N THR A 126 -5.06 -14.66 -13.02
CA THR A 126 -4.85 -15.85 -12.19
C THR A 126 -5.85 -15.87 -11.05
N SER A 127 -6.71 -16.89 -10.99
CA SER A 127 -7.68 -17.03 -9.91
C SER A 127 -7.02 -17.49 -8.61
N ALA A 128 -7.35 -16.85 -7.51
CA ALA A 128 -6.93 -17.28 -6.18
C ALA A 128 -7.57 -18.63 -5.80
N PRO A 129 -6.90 -19.48 -5.01
CA PRO A 129 -7.54 -20.64 -4.43
C PRO A 129 -8.85 -20.25 -3.70
N ALA A 130 -9.93 -21.00 -3.93
CA ALA A 130 -11.27 -20.69 -3.44
C ALA A 130 -11.32 -20.42 -1.91
N LEU A 131 -10.48 -21.10 -1.13
CA LEU A 131 -10.36 -20.89 0.31
C LEU A 131 -9.80 -19.52 0.65
N ARG A 132 -8.78 -19.04 -0.09
CA ARG A 132 -8.16 -17.71 0.09
C ARG A 132 -9.15 -16.62 -0.30
N GLU A 133 -9.88 -16.82 -1.38
CA GLU A 133 -10.90 -15.87 -1.83
C GLU A 133 -12.04 -15.73 -0.81
N ARG A 134 -12.55 -16.86 -0.29
CA ARG A 134 -13.56 -16.86 0.78
C ARG A 134 -13.06 -16.16 2.04
N GLY A 135 -11.83 -16.46 2.47
CA GLY A 135 -11.20 -15.78 3.62
C GLY A 135 -11.08 -14.26 3.42
N SER A 136 -10.68 -13.83 2.23
CA SER A 136 -10.60 -12.41 1.88
C SER A 136 -11.99 -11.74 1.89
N ARG A 137 -13.03 -12.40 1.39
CA ARG A 137 -14.41 -11.86 1.43
C ARG A 137 -14.93 -11.73 2.87
N ILE A 138 -14.72 -12.74 3.71
CA ILE A 138 -15.13 -12.71 5.13
C ILE A 138 -14.38 -11.59 5.85
N PHE A 139 -13.06 -11.48 5.68
CA PHE A 139 -12.27 -10.42 6.28
C PHE A 139 -12.74 -9.03 5.85
N ASN A 140 -12.99 -8.83 4.55
CA ASN A 140 -13.49 -7.56 4.04
C ASN A 140 -14.87 -7.21 4.61
N GLN A 141 -15.81 -8.18 4.72
CA GLN A 141 -17.10 -7.95 5.36
C GLN A 141 -16.96 -7.59 6.84
N PHE A 142 -16.10 -8.30 7.57
CA PHE A 142 -15.79 -8.01 8.97
C PHE A 142 -15.24 -6.59 9.14
N THR A 143 -14.28 -6.21 8.32
CA THR A 143 -13.67 -4.87 8.33
C THR A 143 -14.72 -3.78 8.06
N ARG A 144 -15.54 -3.96 7.04
CA ARG A 144 -16.64 -3.02 6.70
C ARG A 144 -17.63 -2.87 7.86
N LEU A 145 -18.00 -3.97 8.51
CA LEU A 145 -18.92 -3.94 9.65
C LEU A 145 -18.31 -3.23 10.86
N VAL A 146 -17.08 -3.59 11.22
CA VAL A 146 -16.40 -3.05 12.42
C VAL A 146 -16.06 -1.57 12.27
N LEU A 147 -15.56 -1.17 11.11
CA LEU A 147 -15.13 0.21 10.86
C LEU A 147 -16.19 1.06 10.16
N ARG A 148 -17.32 0.46 9.76
CA ARG A 148 -18.40 1.11 9.01
C ARG A 148 -17.92 1.71 7.68
N SER A 149 -16.96 1.03 7.05
CA SER A 149 -16.34 1.46 5.80
C SER A 149 -17.19 1.11 4.58
N SER A 150 -17.18 1.98 3.56
CA SER A 150 -17.90 1.78 2.28
C SER A 150 -17.05 1.14 1.19
N TYR A 151 -15.73 0.99 1.38
CA TYR A 151 -14.81 0.49 0.36
C TYR A 151 -15.10 -0.95 -0.07
N LEU A 152 -15.01 -1.20 -1.38
CA LEU A 152 -15.23 -2.53 -1.95
C LEU A 152 -14.06 -3.46 -1.67
N ASP A 153 -12.83 -2.97 -1.77
CA ASP A 153 -11.60 -3.74 -1.52
C ASP A 153 -10.64 -2.97 -0.60
N THR A 154 -10.46 -3.46 0.63
CA THR A 154 -9.59 -2.81 1.61
C THR A 154 -8.13 -3.24 1.52
N GLN A 155 -7.82 -4.34 0.83
CA GLN A 155 -6.52 -5.01 0.89
C GLN A 155 -5.81 -5.12 -0.46
N CYS A 156 -6.19 -4.33 -1.46
CA CYS A 156 -5.44 -4.28 -2.72
C CYS A 156 -4.05 -3.69 -2.45
N GLY A 157 -2.99 -4.37 -2.90
CA GLY A 157 -1.59 -3.97 -2.72
C GLY A 157 -1.12 -2.85 -3.64
N LEU A 158 -2.04 -2.15 -4.33
CA LEU A 158 -1.73 -1.01 -5.19
C LEU A 158 -2.58 0.18 -4.78
N LYS A 159 -1.95 1.22 -4.21
CA LYS A 159 -2.62 2.43 -3.72
C LYS A 159 -1.80 3.67 -4.01
N GLY A 160 -2.49 4.75 -4.42
CA GLY A 160 -1.92 6.07 -4.67
C GLY A 160 -2.45 7.13 -3.70
N PHE A 161 -1.66 8.15 -3.46
CA PHE A 161 -1.95 9.25 -2.54
C PHE A 161 -1.38 10.55 -3.09
N THR A 162 -2.04 11.68 -2.85
CA THR A 162 -1.36 12.96 -2.90
C THR A 162 -0.35 13.03 -1.73
N ALA A 163 0.70 13.84 -1.86
CA ALA A 163 1.70 14.00 -0.80
C ALA A 163 1.06 14.41 0.54
N ASP A 164 0.12 15.37 0.51
CA ASP A 164 -0.57 15.85 1.70
C ASP A 164 -1.42 14.75 2.36
N ALA A 165 -2.15 13.97 1.56
CA ALA A 165 -2.93 12.83 2.06
C ALA A 165 -2.04 11.75 2.67
N ALA A 166 -0.92 11.41 2.02
CA ALA A 166 0.04 10.46 2.54
C ALA A 166 0.61 10.92 3.88
N HIS A 167 1.09 12.15 3.99
CA HIS A 167 1.59 12.70 5.25
C HIS A 167 0.52 12.72 6.33
N ALA A 168 -0.71 13.17 5.99
CA ALA A 168 -1.80 13.19 6.94
C ALA A 168 -2.15 11.80 7.49
N ILE A 169 -2.12 10.78 6.64
CA ILE A 169 -2.43 9.40 7.03
C ILE A 169 -1.24 8.77 7.77
N PHE A 170 -0.05 8.70 7.14
CA PHE A 170 1.06 7.87 7.61
C PHE A 170 1.76 8.41 8.87
N THR A 171 1.64 9.70 9.18
CA THR A 171 2.04 10.24 10.50
C THR A 171 1.15 9.74 11.64
N ARG A 172 -0.04 9.21 11.35
CA ARG A 172 -1.03 8.75 12.32
C ARG A 172 -1.15 7.23 12.41
N THR A 173 -0.69 6.48 11.40
CA THR A 173 -0.77 5.01 11.39
C THR A 173 0.05 4.40 12.54
N LYS A 174 -0.49 3.32 13.14
CA LYS A 174 0.06 2.60 14.30
C LYS A 174 0.22 1.11 14.05
N VAL A 175 -0.50 0.58 13.06
CA VAL A 175 -0.46 -0.85 12.71
C VAL A 175 0.77 -1.12 11.84
N ASP A 176 1.66 -1.96 12.34
CA ASP A 176 2.88 -2.36 11.64
C ASP A 176 2.66 -3.57 10.70
N GLY A 177 1.64 -4.41 10.98
CA GLY A 177 1.34 -5.63 10.24
C GLY A 177 0.46 -5.41 8.99
N PHE A 178 -0.09 -6.51 8.45
CA PHE A 178 -0.88 -6.51 7.21
C PHE A 178 -2.24 -5.81 7.31
N ALA A 179 -2.77 -5.56 8.52
CA ALA A 179 -4.00 -4.79 8.68
C ALA A 179 -3.79 -3.27 8.54
N PHE A 180 -2.58 -2.80 8.25
CA PHE A 180 -2.31 -1.37 8.03
C PHE A 180 -3.15 -0.79 6.89
N ASP A 181 -3.42 -1.57 5.84
CA ASP A 181 -4.28 -1.16 4.73
C ASP A 181 -5.66 -0.71 5.22
N VAL A 182 -6.20 -1.43 6.19
CA VAL A 182 -7.48 -1.12 6.82
C VAL A 182 -7.40 0.17 7.64
N GLU A 183 -6.29 0.35 8.38
CA GLU A 183 -6.05 1.58 9.16
C GLU A 183 -5.92 2.80 8.25
N VAL A 184 -5.19 2.69 7.13
CA VAL A 184 -5.04 3.73 6.13
C VAL A 184 -6.41 4.22 5.62
N LEU A 185 -7.28 3.29 5.26
CA LEU A 185 -8.63 3.63 4.77
C LEU A 185 -9.52 4.23 5.86
N HIS A 186 -9.42 3.70 7.08
CA HIS A 186 -10.14 4.27 8.23
C HIS A 186 -9.70 5.72 8.51
N LEU A 187 -8.41 6.00 8.43
CA LEU A 187 -7.88 7.34 8.59
C LEU A 187 -8.28 8.26 7.44
N ALA A 188 -8.28 7.77 6.19
CA ALA A 188 -8.75 8.54 5.04
C ALA A 188 -10.21 8.99 5.23
N GLU A 189 -11.10 8.09 5.69
CA GLU A 189 -12.49 8.45 6.01
C GLU A 189 -12.58 9.48 7.14
N LYS A 190 -11.81 9.28 8.23
CA LYS A 190 -11.81 10.19 9.38
C LYS A 190 -11.29 11.59 9.04
N LEU A 191 -10.36 11.67 8.12
CA LEU A 191 -9.81 12.92 7.60
C LEU A 191 -10.67 13.54 6.48
N SER A 192 -11.79 12.90 6.11
CA SER A 192 -12.68 13.34 5.02
C SER A 192 -11.94 13.50 3.69
N LEU A 193 -10.96 12.62 3.42
CA LEU A 193 -10.23 12.59 2.16
C LEU A 193 -11.10 12.03 1.04
N LYS A 194 -11.01 12.64 -0.14
CA LYS A 194 -11.66 12.12 -1.34
C LYS A 194 -10.97 10.85 -1.80
N THR A 195 -11.66 9.73 -1.77
CA THR A 195 -11.13 8.43 -2.17
C THR A 195 -11.82 7.94 -3.43
N THR A 196 -11.04 7.49 -4.41
CA THR A 196 -11.54 6.90 -5.66
C THR A 196 -11.02 5.48 -5.81
N GLU A 197 -11.90 4.52 -6.10
CA GLU A 197 -11.51 3.15 -6.46
C GLU A 197 -11.21 3.07 -7.96
N VAL A 198 -10.04 2.51 -8.29
CA VAL A 198 -9.55 2.35 -9.67
C VAL A 198 -9.57 0.85 -9.99
N PRO A 199 -10.12 0.43 -11.15
CA PRO A 199 -10.09 -0.97 -11.55
C PRO A 199 -8.66 -1.44 -11.74
N VAL A 200 -8.38 -2.67 -11.30
CA VAL A 200 -7.06 -3.30 -11.45
C VAL A 200 -7.15 -4.68 -12.08
N ILE A 201 -6.07 -5.09 -12.73
CA ILE A 201 -5.85 -6.43 -13.23
C ILE A 201 -4.89 -7.13 -12.28
N LEU A 202 -5.33 -8.22 -11.66
CA LEU A 202 -4.46 -9.07 -10.85
C LEU A 202 -3.73 -10.04 -11.77
N ASP A 203 -2.41 -9.87 -11.89
CA ASP A 203 -1.58 -10.57 -12.86
C ASP A 203 -1.20 -11.96 -12.36
N HIS A 204 -0.67 -12.04 -11.16
CA HIS A 204 -0.32 -13.31 -10.52
C HIS A 204 -0.48 -13.24 -9.01
N ILE A 205 -0.59 -14.42 -8.42
CA ILE A 205 -0.64 -14.58 -6.97
C ILE A 205 0.58 -15.40 -6.60
N GLU A 206 1.59 -14.76 -6.01
CA GLU A 206 2.69 -15.52 -5.45
C GLU A 206 2.20 -16.54 -4.40
N GLN A 207 2.87 -17.69 -4.34
CA GLN A 207 2.67 -18.64 -3.26
C GLN A 207 3.16 -17.98 -1.97
N THR A 208 2.23 -17.44 -1.21
CA THR A 208 2.54 -16.74 0.04
C THR A 208 3.18 -17.70 1.03
N THR A 209 4.41 -17.43 1.42
CA THR A 209 5.13 -18.14 2.51
C THR A 209 4.52 -17.86 3.88
N VAL A 210 3.46 -17.06 3.93
CA VAL A 210 2.80 -16.60 5.14
C VAL A 210 1.92 -17.71 5.73
N ARG A 211 2.15 -18.05 6.98
CA ARG A 211 1.26 -18.95 7.75
C ARG A 211 -0.12 -18.31 7.90
N PHE A 212 -1.07 -18.76 7.09
CA PHE A 212 -2.38 -18.13 6.87
C PHE A 212 -3.20 -17.94 8.16
N ILE A 213 -3.26 -18.94 9.04
CA ILE A 213 -4.14 -18.91 10.23
C ILE A 213 -3.64 -17.93 11.31
N PRO A 214 -2.39 -17.97 11.77
CA PRO A 214 -1.91 -17.02 12.78
C PRO A 214 -1.97 -15.57 12.32
N GLN A 215 -1.81 -15.34 11.02
CA GLN A 215 -1.86 -13.99 10.47
C GLN A 215 -3.28 -13.45 10.39
N ALA A 216 -4.25 -14.29 9.99
CA ALA A 216 -5.65 -13.90 9.93
C ALA A 216 -6.18 -13.46 11.32
N THR A 217 -5.87 -14.22 12.36
CA THR A 217 -6.28 -13.87 13.75
C THR A 217 -5.63 -12.56 14.21
N ARG A 218 -4.35 -12.35 13.90
CA ARG A 218 -3.65 -11.09 14.22
C ARG A 218 -4.29 -9.91 13.49
N MET A 219 -4.62 -10.06 12.22
CA MET A 219 -5.28 -9.02 11.43
C MET A 219 -6.67 -8.67 11.99
N LEU A 220 -7.48 -9.67 12.38
CA LEU A 220 -8.77 -9.42 13.01
C LEU A 220 -8.63 -8.63 14.32
N TRP A 221 -7.64 -8.98 15.13
CA TRP A 221 -7.34 -8.27 16.36
C TRP A 221 -6.88 -6.83 16.11
N ASP A 222 -6.07 -6.61 15.07
CA ASP A 222 -5.63 -5.26 14.70
C ASP A 222 -6.80 -4.40 14.21
N VAL A 223 -7.78 -4.96 13.47
CA VAL A 223 -9.01 -4.23 13.09
C VAL A 223 -9.80 -3.79 14.33
N LEU A 224 -9.91 -4.65 15.36
CA LEU A 224 -10.56 -4.27 16.62
C LEU A 224 -9.78 -3.18 17.35
N LYS A 225 -8.44 -3.23 17.37
CA LYS A 225 -7.58 -2.17 17.93
C LYS A 225 -7.79 -0.83 17.21
N ILE A 226 -7.83 -0.84 15.87
CA ILE A 226 -8.09 0.38 15.07
C ILE A 226 -9.41 1.01 15.53
N ARG A 227 -10.47 0.20 15.64
CA ARG A 227 -11.78 0.69 16.11
C ARG A 227 -11.72 1.26 17.52
N MET A 228 -11.05 0.56 18.43
CA MET A 228 -10.86 1.00 19.82
C MET A 228 -10.03 2.30 19.88
N TRP A 229 -8.92 2.39 19.19
CA TRP A 229 -8.09 3.59 19.16
C TRP A 229 -8.85 4.79 18.59
N SER A 230 -9.66 4.57 17.55
CA SER A 230 -10.52 5.61 16.99
C SER A 230 -11.57 6.09 18.01
N ALA A 231 -12.21 5.17 18.73
CA ALA A 231 -13.22 5.51 19.75
C ALA A 231 -12.61 6.23 20.97
N LEU A 232 -11.37 5.91 21.32
CA LEU A 232 -10.64 6.52 22.44
C LEU A 232 -9.89 7.81 22.06
N GLY A 233 -10.03 8.31 20.83
CA GLY A 233 -9.34 9.52 20.37
C GLY A 233 -7.81 9.37 20.33
N ARG A 234 -7.28 8.15 20.15
CA ARG A 234 -5.83 7.89 20.12
C ARG A 234 -5.15 8.26 18.80
N TYR A 235 -5.90 8.69 17.79
CA TYR A 235 -5.35 9.30 16.59
C TYR A 235 -5.33 10.81 16.78
N PRO A 236 -4.14 11.45 16.78
CA PRO A 236 -4.03 12.88 17.01
C PRO A 236 -4.60 13.66 15.82
N ASP A 237 -5.19 14.82 16.10
CA ASP A 237 -5.68 15.82 15.14
C ASP A 237 -6.23 15.25 13.83
N LEU A 238 -7.46 14.75 13.87
CA LEU A 238 -8.18 14.28 12.68
C LEU A 238 -8.79 15.45 11.85
N THR A 239 -8.32 16.66 12.07
CA THR A 239 -8.68 17.82 11.26
C THR A 239 -7.57 18.13 10.28
N LEU A 240 -7.84 18.01 8.97
CA LEU A 240 -6.96 18.57 7.95
C LEU A 240 -6.99 20.09 8.07
N ARG A 241 -5.85 20.70 8.40
CA ARG A 241 -5.63 22.12 8.10
C ARG A 241 -5.46 22.21 6.58
N ARG A 242 -6.54 22.46 5.84
CA ARG A 242 -6.44 22.92 4.45
C ARG A 242 -5.84 24.33 4.49
N GLY A 243 -4.56 24.45 4.18
CA GLY A 243 -3.88 25.73 3.94
C GLY A 243 -4.27 26.30 2.61
#